data_1c5852a61be005b28ec71e7e6276aa0a
#
_entry.id   1c5852a61be005b28ec71e7e6276aa0a
#
_cell.length_a   1.000
_cell.length_b   1.000
_cell.length_c   1.000
_cell.angle_alpha   90.00
_cell.angle_beta   90.00
_cell.angle_gamma   90.00
#
_symmetry.space_group_name_H-M   'P 1'
#
loop_
_entity.id
_entity.type
_entity.pdbx_description
1 polymer ?
#
loop_
_entity_poly.entity_id
_entity_poly.type
_entity_poly.pdbx_seq_one_letter_code
_entity_poly.pdbx_strand_id
1 'polypeptide(L)'
;LNLPVLQYTLRPGYSKLPKWLMEEKEILAIWDDHDYGINDGGADYPYKKEAENLFLNFWKIPNSDPRKNREGIYFNQVKEIEGILVEIIGLDTRYFRSKLEGKKNAYKQTNNPEATILGKDQWMWLETSIKNSDADLIIVLSSIQILATNHPYEKWDNFPLERARLLELIADASKKKTVLAVSGDRHRSGIYQNDHFIEITSSSLNKSASKNIETDPLLIGETYPEESFGTIEIKPNENKIILSIHDQNGMKLNSTSLRIFP
;
A
#
# COMPACT_ATOMS: atom_id res chain seq x y z
N LEU A 1 24.27 9.94 8.89
CA LEU A 1 24.91 8.69 8.49
C LEU A 1 24.08 7.86 7.50
N ASN A 2 22.76 8.11 7.34
CA ASN A 2 21.87 7.28 6.53
C ASN A 2 21.41 7.91 5.22
N LEU A 3 21.64 9.21 5.00
CA LEU A 3 21.31 9.86 3.72
C LEU A 3 21.98 9.22 2.49
N PRO A 4 23.26 8.83 2.53
CA PRO A 4 23.89 8.11 1.43
C PRO A 4 23.26 6.73 1.18
N VAL A 5 22.79 6.05 2.23
CA VAL A 5 22.15 4.73 2.11
C VAL A 5 20.81 4.83 1.38
N LEU A 6 19.99 5.84 1.69
CA LEU A 6 18.74 6.12 0.98
C LEU A 6 18.93 6.32 -0.53
N GLN A 7 19.94 7.12 -0.92
CA GLN A 7 20.28 7.29 -2.32
C GLN A 7 20.71 5.99 -3.00
N TYR A 8 21.39 5.11 -2.27
CA TYR A 8 21.81 3.79 -2.78
C TYR A 8 20.64 2.80 -2.87
N THR A 9 19.65 2.90 -2.01
CA THR A 9 18.49 1.98 -1.99
C THR A 9 17.54 2.26 -3.14
N LEU A 10 17.20 3.53 -3.40
CA LEU A 10 16.32 3.92 -4.49
C LEU A 10 16.92 3.66 -5.88
N ARG A 11 18.19 4.00 -6.10
CA ARG A 11 18.87 3.83 -7.41
C ARG A 11 18.98 2.39 -7.89
N PRO A 12 19.49 1.42 -7.10
CA PRO A 12 19.60 0.04 -7.56
C PRO A 12 18.26 -0.64 -7.81
N GLY A 13 17.24 -0.35 -7.03
CA GLY A 13 15.88 -0.86 -7.25
C GLY A 13 15.29 -0.35 -8.57
N TYR A 14 15.40 0.95 -8.81
CA TYR A 14 14.91 1.59 -10.02
C TYR A 14 15.65 1.13 -11.28
N SER A 15 16.98 0.94 -11.22
CA SER A 15 17.78 0.47 -12.37
C SER A 15 17.48 -0.98 -12.78
N LYS A 16 16.83 -1.77 -11.91
CA LYS A 16 16.40 -3.14 -12.21
C LYS A 16 15.02 -3.22 -12.86
N LEU A 17 14.25 -2.14 -12.83
CA LEU A 17 12.97 -2.11 -13.53
C LEU A 17 13.20 -2.09 -15.04
N PRO A 18 12.40 -2.81 -15.84
CA PRO A 18 12.50 -2.79 -17.28
C PRO A 18 12.42 -1.36 -17.82
N LYS A 19 13.31 -1.00 -18.75
CA LYS A 19 13.38 0.36 -19.31
C LYS A 19 12.05 0.80 -19.90
N TRP A 20 11.35 -0.09 -20.60
CA TRP A 20 10.02 0.18 -21.17
C TRP A 20 8.98 0.57 -20.10
N LEU A 21 9.05 -0.01 -18.90
CA LEU A 21 8.14 0.33 -17.80
C LEU A 21 8.38 1.77 -17.32
N MET A 22 9.64 2.20 -17.31
CA MET A 22 10.04 3.52 -16.82
C MET A 22 9.81 4.65 -17.82
N GLU A 23 9.87 4.34 -19.12
CA GLU A 23 9.78 5.34 -20.20
C GLU A 23 8.33 5.51 -20.71
N GLU A 24 7.53 4.45 -20.67
CA GLU A 24 6.22 4.41 -21.33
C GLU A 24 5.04 4.38 -20.36
N LYS A 25 5.28 4.20 -19.08
CA LYS A 25 4.22 4.03 -18.10
C LYS A 25 4.28 5.08 -17.00
N GLU A 26 3.11 5.52 -16.58
CA GLU A 26 3.00 6.35 -15.39
C GLU A 26 3.21 5.50 -14.14
N ILE A 27 4.05 5.98 -13.25
CA ILE A 27 4.36 5.33 -11.99
C ILE A 27 3.82 6.17 -10.85
N LEU A 28 2.94 5.58 -10.05
CA LEU A 28 2.49 6.14 -8.78
C LEU A 28 3.21 5.39 -7.66
N ALA A 29 4.02 6.10 -6.89
CA ALA A 29 4.84 5.51 -5.86
C ALA A 29 4.42 5.98 -4.47
N ILE A 30 4.42 5.04 -3.53
CA ILE A 30 4.53 5.27 -2.09
C ILE A 30 5.84 4.66 -1.61
N TRP A 31 6.33 5.08 -0.46
CA TRP A 31 7.49 4.45 0.16
C TRP A 31 7.10 3.36 1.13
N ASP A 32 8.08 2.51 1.42
CA ASP A 32 8.06 1.64 2.57
C ASP A 32 9.28 1.93 3.48
N ASP A 33 9.60 1.07 4.42
CA ASP A 33 10.59 1.28 5.49
C ASP A 33 12.00 1.53 4.95
N HIS A 34 12.46 0.74 3.99
CA HIS A 34 13.81 0.89 3.41
C HIS A 34 13.94 2.12 2.52
N ASP A 35 12.89 2.51 1.80
CA ASP A 35 12.85 3.77 1.03
C ASP A 35 12.77 4.97 1.98
N TYR A 36 12.07 4.84 3.09
CA TYR A 36 11.98 5.84 4.16
C TYR A 36 13.30 6.00 4.91
N GLY A 37 14.07 4.91 5.10
CA GLY A 37 15.45 4.98 5.56
C GLY A 37 15.89 4.02 6.64
N ILE A 38 14.98 3.39 7.37
CA ILE A 38 15.30 2.43 8.42
C ILE A 38 14.22 1.37 8.52
N ASN A 39 14.63 0.11 8.67
CA ASN A 39 13.73 -1.02 8.83
C ASN A 39 12.68 -0.76 9.91
N ASP A 40 11.42 -0.99 9.57
CA ASP A 40 10.24 -0.72 10.40
C ASP A 40 10.20 0.72 10.97
N GLY A 41 10.76 1.71 10.24
CA GLY A 41 10.85 3.11 10.66
C GLY A 41 9.48 3.80 10.75
N GLY A 42 9.37 4.75 11.68
CA GLY A 42 8.18 5.55 11.92
C GLY A 42 8.50 7.01 12.22
N ALA A 43 7.62 7.70 12.92
CA ALA A 43 7.72 9.13 13.21
C ALA A 43 8.97 9.53 14.01
N ASP A 44 9.57 8.59 14.73
CA ASP A 44 10.79 8.76 15.51
C ASP A 44 12.08 8.70 14.66
N TYR A 45 11.99 8.43 13.36
CA TYR A 45 13.14 8.48 12.47
C TYR A 45 13.64 9.93 12.31
N PRO A 46 14.87 10.24 12.73
CA PRO A 46 15.33 11.63 12.82
C PRO A 46 15.54 12.30 11.45
N TYR A 47 15.70 11.52 10.37
CA TYR A 47 15.93 12.02 9.01
C TYR A 47 14.70 11.91 8.10
N LYS A 48 13.51 11.83 8.70
CA LYS A 48 12.25 11.65 7.93
C LYS A 48 11.99 12.77 6.91
N LYS A 49 12.36 14.01 7.24
CA LYS A 49 12.18 15.16 6.33
C LYS A 49 13.13 15.11 5.14
N GLU A 50 14.36 14.70 5.39
CA GLU A 50 15.35 14.48 4.34
C GLU A 50 14.95 13.31 3.43
N ALA A 51 14.43 12.24 4.01
CA ALA A 51 13.91 11.09 3.28
C ALA A 51 12.75 11.51 2.36
N GLU A 52 11.82 12.30 2.87
CA GLU A 52 10.71 12.86 2.10
C GLU A 52 11.21 13.67 0.90
N ASN A 53 12.14 14.58 1.12
CA ASN A 53 12.72 15.40 0.05
C ASN A 53 13.42 14.53 -1.01
N LEU A 54 14.17 13.50 -0.59
CA LEU A 54 14.83 12.57 -1.50
C LEU A 54 13.82 11.78 -2.33
N PHE A 55 12.75 11.27 -1.71
CA PHE A 55 11.68 10.54 -2.36
C PHE A 55 10.96 11.40 -3.40
N LEU A 56 10.52 12.60 -3.02
CA LEU A 56 9.81 13.53 -3.91
C LEU A 56 10.68 13.95 -5.10
N ASN A 57 11.98 14.12 -4.89
CA ASN A 57 12.93 14.47 -5.97
C ASN A 57 13.23 13.27 -6.88
N PHE A 58 13.39 12.07 -6.31
CA PHE A 58 13.65 10.85 -7.06
C PHE A 58 12.50 10.56 -8.05
N TRP A 59 11.26 10.63 -7.57
CA TRP A 59 10.07 10.43 -8.38
C TRP A 59 9.68 11.66 -9.21
N LYS A 60 10.49 12.72 -9.20
CA LYS A 60 10.29 13.97 -9.96
C LYS A 60 8.91 14.59 -9.73
N ILE A 61 8.45 14.54 -8.47
CA ILE A 61 7.15 15.12 -8.10
C ILE A 61 7.17 16.62 -8.40
N PRO A 62 6.19 17.15 -9.19
CA PRO A 62 6.15 18.56 -9.58
C PRO A 62 6.10 19.51 -8.38
N ASN A 63 6.64 20.73 -8.52
CA ASN A 63 6.59 21.73 -7.46
C ASN A 63 5.17 22.20 -7.12
N SER A 64 4.22 22.05 -8.04
CA SER A 64 2.81 22.35 -7.84
C SER A 64 2.05 21.25 -7.06
N ASP A 65 2.66 20.10 -6.85
CA ASP A 65 2.04 18.98 -6.12
C ASP A 65 1.91 19.32 -4.63
N PRO A 66 0.75 19.06 -4.01
CA PRO A 66 0.53 19.33 -2.58
C PRO A 66 1.57 18.69 -1.65
N ARG A 67 2.16 17.53 -2.01
CA ARG A 67 3.22 16.87 -1.26
C ARG A 67 4.49 17.71 -1.07
N LYS A 68 4.71 18.73 -1.90
CA LYS A 68 5.85 19.67 -1.73
C LYS A 68 5.62 20.70 -0.62
N ASN A 69 4.37 20.89 -0.17
CA ASN A 69 3.97 21.95 0.76
C ASN A 69 3.38 21.43 2.08
N ARG A 70 3.47 20.14 2.35
CA ARG A 70 3.00 19.50 3.57
C ARG A 70 3.94 18.38 4.00
N GLU A 71 3.74 17.83 5.19
CA GLU A 71 4.44 16.64 5.66
C GLU A 71 3.80 15.37 5.12
N GLY A 72 4.65 14.36 4.83
CA GLY A 72 4.25 13.05 4.32
C GLY A 72 3.99 13.03 2.81
N ILE A 73 4.10 11.82 2.25
CA ILE A 73 4.03 11.61 0.79
C ILE A 73 2.64 11.17 0.30
N TYR A 74 1.63 11.14 1.15
CA TYR A 74 0.28 10.70 0.79
C TYR A 74 -0.34 11.56 -0.32
N PHE A 75 -1.15 10.95 -1.19
CA PHE A 75 -1.74 11.61 -2.35
C PHE A 75 -3.01 10.91 -2.80
N ASN A 76 -3.81 11.58 -3.61
CA ASN A 76 -4.84 10.96 -4.44
C ASN A 76 -4.71 11.42 -5.89
N GLN A 77 -5.13 10.55 -6.79
CA GLN A 77 -5.18 10.82 -8.23
C GLN A 77 -6.41 10.14 -8.83
N VAL A 78 -7.20 10.91 -9.54
CA VAL A 78 -8.37 10.38 -10.27
C VAL A 78 -7.98 10.18 -11.73
N LYS A 79 -8.37 9.05 -12.29
CA LYS A 79 -8.20 8.67 -13.70
C LYS A 79 -9.48 8.10 -14.25
N GLU A 80 -9.74 8.34 -15.50
CA GLU A 80 -10.74 7.61 -16.25
C GLU A 80 -10.07 6.47 -17.02
N ILE A 81 -10.55 5.25 -16.79
CA ILE A 81 -10.08 4.02 -17.45
C ILE A 81 -11.28 3.35 -18.09
N GLU A 82 -11.36 3.39 -19.42
CA GLU A 82 -12.45 2.81 -20.20
C GLU A 82 -13.85 3.24 -19.73
N GLY A 83 -14.00 4.51 -19.33
CA GLY A 83 -15.26 5.08 -18.86
C GLY A 83 -15.54 4.86 -17.37
N ILE A 84 -14.64 4.23 -16.63
CA ILE A 84 -14.72 4.05 -15.19
C ILE A 84 -13.84 5.10 -14.51
N LEU A 85 -14.39 5.85 -13.56
CA LEU A 85 -13.61 6.76 -12.73
C LEU A 85 -12.92 5.99 -11.61
N VAL A 86 -11.61 5.99 -11.64
CA VAL A 86 -10.75 5.31 -10.67
C VAL A 86 -10.01 6.34 -9.85
N GLU A 87 -10.22 6.34 -8.54
CA GLU A 87 -9.41 7.13 -7.61
C GLU A 87 -8.36 6.26 -6.95
N ILE A 88 -7.09 6.65 -7.10
CA ILE A 88 -5.95 5.99 -6.46
C ILE A 88 -5.52 6.86 -5.28
N ILE A 89 -5.57 6.29 -4.08
CA ILE A 89 -5.22 6.93 -2.82
C ILE A 89 -3.95 6.29 -2.27
N GLY A 90 -2.83 7.02 -2.32
CA GLY A 90 -1.57 6.57 -1.74
C GLY A 90 -1.45 7.03 -0.29
N LEU A 91 -1.34 6.09 0.65
CA LEU A 91 -1.13 6.37 2.06
C LEU A 91 0.37 6.47 2.40
N ASP A 92 0.68 7.35 3.33
CA ASP A 92 1.98 7.38 4.00
C ASP A 92 1.84 6.68 5.36
N THR A 93 2.31 5.46 5.44
CA THR A 93 2.25 4.63 6.65
C THR A 93 3.54 4.72 7.49
N ARG A 94 4.44 5.68 7.18
CA ARG A 94 5.76 5.82 7.82
C ARG A 94 5.94 7.14 8.55
N TYR A 95 5.72 8.26 7.89
CA TYR A 95 6.10 9.59 8.38
C TYR A 95 5.50 9.95 9.74
N PHE A 96 4.26 9.54 9.99
CA PHE A 96 3.49 9.86 11.20
C PHE A 96 3.37 8.69 12.17
N ARG A 97 3.78 7.49 11.74
CA ARG A 97 3.50 6.26 12.47
C ARG A 97 4.20 6.23 13.83
N SER A 98 3.41 6.02 14.87
CA SER A 98 3.90 5.80 16.22
C SER A 98 4.78 4.54 16.29
N LYS A 99 5.68 4.51 17.28
CA LYS A 99 6.58 3.38 17.48
C LYS A 99 5.80 2.07 17.66
N LEU A 100 6.29 1.01 17.02
CA LEU A 100 5.75 -0.35 17.19
C LEU A 100 6.03 -0.89 18.59
N GLU A 101 5.08 -1.61 19.15
CA GLU A 101 5.25 -2.33 20.40
C GLU A 101 5.77 -3.74 20.17
N GLY A 102 6.55 -4.26 21.13
CA GLY A 102 7.16 -5.58 21.04
C GLY A 102 8.59 -5.55 20.52
N LYS A 103 8.99 -6.60 19.86
CA LYS A 103 10.35 -6.77 19.30
C LYS A 103 10.23 -7.02 17.79
N LYS A 104 11.28 -6.71 17.04
CA LYS A 104 11.38 -7.06 15.63
C LYS A 104 10.99 -8.53 15.40
N ASN A 105 10.16 -8.77 14.39
CA ASN A 105 9.57 -10.08 14.07
C ASN A 105 8.69 -10.70 15.18
N ALA A 106 8.23 -9.87 16.14
CA ALA A 106 7.30 -10.25 17.20
C ALA A 106 6.54 -9.01 17.70
N TYR A 107 6.05 -8.21 16.75
CA TYR A 107 5.27 -7.04 17.06
C TYR A 107 3.90 -7.40 17.63
N LYS A 108 3.43 -6.55 18.52
CA LYS A 108 2.17 -6.71 19.23
C LYS A 108 1.24 -5.55 18.91
N GLN A 109 -0.03 -5.73 19.18
CA GLN A 109 -1.00 -4.64 19.17
C GLN A 109 -0.66 -3.65 20.27
N THR A 110 -0.72 -2.36 19.94
CA THR A 110 -0.59 -1.29 20.94
C THR A 110 -1.90 -1.12 21.70
N ASN A 111 -1.77 -0.84 23.00
CA ASN A 111 -2.90 -0.44 23.86
C ASN A 111 -2.97 1.08 24.03
N ASN A 112 -2.06 1.84 23.40
CA ASN A 112 -2.06 3.29 23.47
C ASN A 112 -3.13 3.88 22.53
N PRO A 113 -4.19 4.54 23.04
CA PRO A 113 -5.24 5.11 22.21
C PRO A 113 -4.78 6.29 21.34
N GLU A 114 -3.65 6.91 21.69
CA GLU A 114 -3.05 8.02 20.92
C GLU A 114 -2.07 7.53 19.84
N ALA A 115 -1.82 6.22 19.78
CA ALA A 115 -0.93 5.68 18.76
C ALA A 115 -1.59 5.74 17.39
N THR A 116 -0.83 6.18 16.39
CA THR A 116 -1.34 6.43 15.03
C THR A 116 -0.43 5.84 13.97
N ILE A 117 -0.99 5.49 12.82
CA ILE A 117 -0.26 5.19 11.59
C ILE A 117 -0.21 6.45 10.71
N LEU A 118 -1.35 7.10 10.50
CA LEU A 118 -1.48 8.18 9.52
C LEU A 118 -1.28 9.58 10.11
N GLY A 119 -1.42 9.74 11.42
CA GLY A 119 -1.46 11.05 12.05
C GLY A 119 -2.75 11.83 11.71
N LYS A 120 -2.96 12.92 12.44
CA LYS A 120 -4.21 13.68 12.39
C LYS A 120 -4.52 14.26 11.01
N ASP A 121 -3.53 14.89 10.39
CA ASP A 121 -3.75 15.66 9.15
C ASP A 121 -4.00 14.74 7.96
N GLN A 122 -3.28 13.62 7.86
CA GLN A 122 -3.53 12.62 6.83
C GLN A 122 -4.88 11.94 7.03
N TRP A 123 -5.32 11.69 8.28
CA TRP A 123 -6.66 11.16 8.57
C TRP A 123 -7.76 12.10 8.09
N MET A 124 -7.69 13.39 8.43
CA MET A 124 -8.68 14.38 7.96
C MET A 124 -8.73 14.45 6.45
N TRP A 125 -7.57 14.40 5.80
CA TRP A 125 -7.47 14.39 4.35
C TRP A 125 -8.07 13.11 3.75
N LEU A 126 -7.76 11.93 4.29
CA LEU A 126 -8.25 10.64 3.80
C LEU A 126 -9.77 10.54 3.89
N GLU A 127 -10.34 10.88 5.04
CA GLU A 127 -11.79 10.90 5.25
C GLU A 127 -12.49 11.86 4.28
N THR A 128 -11.90 13.05 4.06
CA THR A 128 -12.42 14.03 3.12
C THR A 128 -12.33 13.52 1.67
N SER A 129 -11.21 12.93 1.29
CA SER A 129 -11.00 12.39 -0.06
C SER A 129 -12.01 11.28 -0.35
N ILE A 130 -12.12 10.28 0.49
CA ILE A 130 -13.05 9.15 0.30
C ILE A 130 -14.52 9.62 0.30
N LYS A 131 -14.89 10.49 1.22
CA LYS A 131 -16.27 10.98 1.35
C LYS A 131 -16.72 11.81 0.14
N ASN A 132 -15.81 12.62 -0.40
CA ASN A 132 -16.10 13.53 -1.53
C ASN A 132 -15.74 12.92 -2.89
N SER A 133 -15.28 11.68 -2.93
CA SER A 133 -14.94 11.00 -4.18
C SER A 133 -16.17 10.76 -5.04
N ASP A 134 -16.08 11.07 -6.32
CA ASP A 134 -17.07 10.68 -7.34
C ASP A 134 -16.65 9.43 -8.12
N ALA A 135 -15.56 8.77 -7.69
CA ALA A 135 -15.05 7.58 -8.35
C ALA A 135 -15.99 6.37 -8.23
N ASP A 136 -16.01 5.54 -9.26
CA ASP A 136 -16.67 4.24 -9.28
C ASP A 136 -15.85 3.20 -8.50
N LEU A 137 -14.52 3.34 -8.60
CA LEU A 137 -13.53 2.46 -7.98
C LEU A 137 -12.51 3.29 -7.18
N ILE A 138 -12.32 2.94 -5.92
CA ILE A 138 -11.24 3.47 -5.09
C ILE A 138 -10.18 2.38 -4.86
N ILE A 139 -8.92 2.69 -5.17
CA ILE A 139 -7.76 1.83 -4.91
C ILE A 139 -6.90 2.49 -3.83
N VAL A 140 -6.85 1.87 -2.65
CA VAL A 140 -6.02 2.32 -1.54
C VAL A 140 -4.66 1.63 -1.59
N LEU A 141 -3.59 2.40 -1.74
CA LEU A 141 -2.21 1.91 -1.65
C LEU A 141 -1.72 2.08 -0.22
N SER A 142 -1.32 1.00 0.41
CA SER A 142 -0.71 0.97 1.75
C SER A 142 0.62 0.21 1.68
N SER A 143 1.69 0.71 2.30
CA SER A 143 2.95 -0.05 2.27
C SER A 143 2.84 -1.35 3.08
N ILE A 144 2.08 -1.34 4.17
CA ILE A 144 1.87 -2.49 5.05
C ILE A 144 0.45 -3.05 4.95
N GLN A 145 0.27 -4.33 5.26
CA GLN A 145 -1.01 -5.02 5.12
C GLN A 145 -2.09 -4.48 6.06
N ILE A 146 -3.31 -4.30 5.52
CA ILE A 146 -4.50 -3.82 6.22
C ILE A 146 -5.30 -4.97 6.82
N LEU A 147 -5.57 -6.01 6.03
CA LEU A 147 -6.45 -7.12 6.40
C LEU A 147 -5.73 -8.22 7.20
N ALA A 148 -4.50 -8.55 6.85
CA ALA A 148 -3.76 -9.63 7.49
C ALA A 148 -3.54 -9.37 8.98
N THR A 149 -3.73 -10.42 9.79
CA THR A 149 -3.59 -10.38 11.26
C THR A 149 -2.62 -11.42 11.81
N ASN A 150 -2.45 -12.53 11.11
CA ASN A 150 -1.81 -13.73 11.66
C ASN A 150 -0.33 -13.86 11.25
N HIS A 151 0.46 -12.80 11.39
CA HIS A 151 1.92 -12.88 11.26
C HIS A 151 2.61 -11.94 12.26
N PRO A 152 3.88 -12.18 12.63
CA PRO A 152 4.57 -11.45 13.70
C PRO A 152 5.20 -10.12 13.26
N TYR A 153 5.08 -9.75 11.99
CA TYR A 153 5.70 -8.57 11.39
C TYR A 153 4.78 -7.35 11.46
N GLU A 154 5.25 -6.23 10.95
CA GLU A 154 4.50 -4.98 10.86
C GLU A 154 3.22 -5.14 10.02
N LYS A 155 2.14 -4.52 10.46
CA LYS A 155 0.83 -4.50 9.83
C LYS A 155 -0.09 -3.49 10.50
N TRP A 156 -1.21 -3.15 9.87
CA TRP A 156 -2.21 -2.28 10.48
C TRP A 156 -2.78 -2.84 11.80
N ASP A 157 -2.85 -4.14 11.95
CA ASP A 157 -3.32 -4.80 13.16
C ASP A 157 -2.46 -4.52 14.40
N ASN A 158 -1.24 -4.01 14.24
CA ASN A 158 -0.45 -3.49 15.36
C ASN A 158 -1.07 -2.22 15.99
N PHE A 159 -1.94 -1.53 15.27
CA PHE A 159 -2.66 -0.33 15.69
C PHE A 159 -4.18 -0.57 15.58
N PRO A 160 -4.78 -1.35 16.48
CA PRO A 160 -6.14 -1.87 16.31
C PRO A 160 -7.21 -0.80 16.20
N LEU A 161 -7.05 0.34 16.89
CA LEU A 161 -8.01 1.45 16.81
C LEU A 161 -7.95 2.16 15.45
N GLU A 162 -6.75 2.40 14.94
CA GLU A 162 -6.58 3.00 13.61
C GLU A 162 -7.03 2.05 12.50
N ARG A 163 -6.72 0.76 12.64
CA ARG A 163 -7.21 -0.26 11.71
C ARG A 163 -8.74 -0.30 11.70
N ALA A 164 -9.38 -0.32 12.87
CA ALA A 164 -10.84 -0.31 12.96
C ALA A 164 -11.44 0.93 12.28
N ARG A 165 -10.87 2.12 12.51
CA ARG A 165 -11.28 3.36 11.84
C ARG A 165 -11.18 3.29 10.33
N LEU A 166 -10.07 2.73 9.80
CA LEU A 166 -9.90 2.55 8.35
C LEU A 166 -10.92 1.57 7.78
N LEU A 167 -11.13 0.43 8.45
CA LEU A 167 -12.09 -0.58 8.02
C LEU A 167 -13.52 -0.03 8.00
N GLU A 168 -13.92 0.78 8.98
CA GLU A 168 -15.22 1.45 9.03
C GLU A 168 -15.37 2.45 7.87
N LEU A 169 -14.35 3.28 7.62
CA LEU A 169 -14.34 4.23 6.52
C LEU A 169 -14.49 3.54 5.16
N ILE A 170 -13.77 2.43 4.95
CA ILE A 170 -13.87 1.63 3.73
C ILE A 170 -15.25 0.96 3.64
N ALA A 171 -15.76 0.40 4.73
CA ALA A 171 -17.09 -0.22 4.77
C ALA A 171 -18.20 0.76 4.42
N ASP A 172 -18.10 2.00 4.86
CA ASP A 172 -19.05 3.05 4.49
C ASP A 172 -18.95 3.43 3.01
N ALA A 173 -17.75 3.54 2.48
CA ALA A 173 -17.52 3.83 1.06
C ALA A 173 -18.04 2.67 0.18
N SER A 174 -17.82 1.43 0.59
CA SER A 174 -18.19 0.22 -0.17
C SER A 174 -19.71 0.02 -0.36
N LYS A 175 -20.53 0.76 0.38
CA LYS A 175 -21.99 0.80 0.15
C LYS A 175 -22.39 1.48 -1.17
N LYS A 176 -21.50 2.26 -1.76
CA LYS A 176 -21.79 3.06 -2.97
C LYS A 176 -20.75 2.91 -4.07
N LYS A 177 -19.57 2.42 -3.74
CA LYS A 177 -18.40 2.35 -4.62
C LYS A 177 -17.68 1.04 -4.42
N THR A 178 -16.97 0.59 -5.43
CA THR A 178 -16.04 -0.53 -5.21
C THR A 178 -14.75 0.00 -4.59
N VAL A 179 -14.31 -0.65 -3.53
CA VAL A 179 -13.05 -0.34 -2.86
C VAL A 179 -12.16 -1.56 -2.86
N LEU A 180 -10.89 -1.38 -3.15
CA LEU A 180 -9.87 -2.40 -2.99
C LEU A 180 -8.58 -1.79 -2.44
N ALA A 181 -7.72 -2.63 -1.87
CA ALA A 181 -6.44 -2.22 -1.35
C ALA A 181 -5.29 -2.97 -2.03
N VAL A 182 -4.16 -2.30 -2.13
CA VAL A 182 -2.88 -2.88 -2.58
C VAL A 182 -1.86 -2.66 -1.48
N SER A 183 -1.13 -3.71 -1.10
CA SER A 183 -0.11 -3.62 -0.06
C SER A 183 1.21 -4.29 -0.44
N GLY A 184 2.25 -4.03 0.37
CA GLY A 184 3.61 -4.47 0.18
C GLY A 184 4.25 -5.09 1.43
N ASP A 185 5.53 -4.77 1.68
CA ASP A 185 6.36 -5.12 2.84
C ASP A 185 6.72 -6.61 3.01
N ARG A 186 5.80 -7.50 2.72
CA ARG A 186 5.84 -8.90 3.17
C ARG A 186 6.81 -9.81 2.41
N HIS A 187 7.45 -9.34 1.33
CA HIS A 187 8.30 -10.14 0.44
C HIS A 187 7.62 -11.42 -0.06
N ARG A 188 6.30 -11.39 -0.20
CA ARG A 188 5.44 -12.44 -0.74
C ARG A 188 4.18 -11.82 -1.30
N SER A 189 3.41 -12.59 -2.03
CA SER A 189 2.10 -12.17 -2.52
C SER A 189 0.98 -12.98 -1.90
N GLY A 190 -0.20 -12.39 -1.80
CA GLY A 190 -1.43 -13.02 -1.28
C GLY A 190 -2.64 -12.15 -1.54
N ILE A 191 -3.82 -12.75 -1.57
CA ILE A 191 -5.10 -12.05 -1.70
C ILE A 191 -5.89 -12.26 -0.41
N TYR A 192 -6.35 -11.17 0.18
CA TYR A 192 -7.12 -11.17 1.41
C TYR A 192 -8.47 -10.52 1.17
N GLN A 193 -9.50 -11.00 1.83
CA GLN A 193 -10.87 -10.47 1.68
C GLN A 193 -11.62 -10.48 2.99
N ASN A 194 -12.37 -9.40 3.23
CA ASN A 194 -13.44 -9.35 4.22
C ASN A 194 -14.78 -9.07 3.51
N ASP A 195 -15.83 -8.78 4.27
CA ASP A 195 -17.19 -8.52 3.74
C ASP A 195 -17.29 -7.25 2.89
N HIS A 196 -16.29 -6.37 2.92
CA HIS A 196 -16.36 -5.02 2.34
C HIS A 196 -15.40 -4.77 1.19
N PHE A 197 -14.21 -5.38 1.21
CA PHE A 197 -13.20 -5.15 0.17
C PHE A 197 -12.18 -6.29 0.08
N ILE A 198 -11.40 -6.25 -1.00
CA ILE A 198 -10.28 -7.15 -1.26
C ILE A 198 -8.97 -6.37 -1.14
N GLU A 199 -7.99 -6.97 -0.48
CA GLU A 199 -6.60 -6.52 -0.46
C GLU A 199 -5.74 -7.50 -1.25
N ILE A 200 -4.98 -6.99 -2.22
CA ILE A 200 -3.92 -7.73 -2.87
C ILE A 200 -2.57 -7.27 -2.34
N THR A 201 -1.86 -8.16 -1.66
CA THR A 201 -0.45 -7.96 -1.30
C THR A 201 0.42 -8.47 -2.43
N SER A 202 1.32 -7.62 -2.95
CA SER A 202 2.26 -7.99 -4.00
C SER A 202 3.62 -7.35 -3.71
N SER A 203 4.52 -8.10 -3.09
CA SER A 203 5.68 -7.55 -2.40
C SER A 203 6.98 -8.33 -2.63
N SER A 204 7.10 -9.02 -3.74
CA SER A 204 8.29 -9.86 -4.02
C SER A 204 8.82 -9.73 -5.46
N LEU A 205 8.71 -8.55 -6.07
CA LEU A 205 9.14 -8.33 -7.46
C LEU A 205 10.63 -8.68 -7.69
N ASN A 206 11.48 -8.43 -6.69
CA ASN A 206 12.94 -8.62 -6.81
C ASN A 206 13.58 -9.28 -5.59
N LYS A 207 12.79 -9.66 -4.59
CA LYS A 207 13.28 -10.31 -3.38
C LYS A 207 12.17 -11.15 -2.76
N SER A 208 12.35 -12.46 -2.82
CA SER A 208 11.44 -13.43 -2.22
C SER A 208 11.62 -13.56 -0.71
N ALA A 209 10.58 -14.02 -0.03
CA ALA A 209 10.60 -14.37 1.39
C ALA A 209 11.12 -15.80 1.62
N SER A 210 11.15 -16.20 2.89
CA SER A 210 11.30 -17.62 3.26
C SER A 210 10.09 -18.41 2.73
N LYS A 211 10.32 -19.68 2.38
CA LYS A 211 9.28 -20.58 1.85
C LYS A 211 8.23 -21.05 2.88
N ASN A 212 8.18 -20.41 4.05
CA ASN A 212 7.17 -20.73 5.05
C ASN A 212 5.79 -20.36 4.55
N ILE A 213 4.84 -21.28 4.69
CA ILE A 213 3.43 -21.02 4.42
C ILE A 213 2.89 -20.15 5.54
N GLU A 214 2.28 -19.01 5.19
CA GLU A 214 1.52 -18.19 6.12
C GLU A 214 0.03 -18.49 5.97
N THR A 215 -0.68 -18.51 7.07
CA THR A 215 -2.13 -18.70 7.13
C THR A 215 -2.76 -17.48 7.78
N ASP A 216 -3.91 -17.09 7.28
CA ASP A 216 -4.70 -15.99 7.85
C ASP A 216 -6.19 -16.30 7.61
N PRO A 217 -7.10 -15.95 8.54
CA PRO A 217 -8.54 -16.20 8.37
C PRO A 217 -9.13 -15.50 7.15
N LEU A 218 -8.53 -14.39 6.70
CA LEU A 218 -9.01 -13.60 5.56
C LEU A 218 -8.28 -13.91 4.25
N LEU A 219 -7.29 -14.83 4.27
CA LEU A 219 -6.52 -15.21 3.09
C LEU A 219 -7.36 -16.06 2.12
N ILE A 220 -7.41 -15.68 0.86
CA ILE A 220 -8.00 -16.46 -0.24
C ILE A 220 -6.91 -17.35 -0.87
N GLY A 221 -7.03 -18.65 -0.67
CA GLY A 221 -6.04 -19.62 -1.15
C GLY A 221 -4.80 -19.65 -0.26
N GLU A 222 -3.63 -19.38 -0.83
CA GLU A 222 -2.35 -19.43 -0.14
C GLU A 222 -1.48 -18.20 -0.43
N THR A 223 -0.37 -18.03 0.31
CA THR A 223 0.63 -17.01 0.04
C THR A 223 1.73 -17.55 -0.88
N TYR A 224 2.28 -16.68 -1.73
CA TYR A 224 3.30 -17.00 -2.72
C TYR A 224 4.60 -16.28 -2.34
N PRO A 225 5.60 -17.01 -1.80
CA PRO A 225 6.86 -16.42 -1.34
C PRO A 225 7.87 -16.17 -2.46
N GLU A 226 7.64 -16.73 -3.65
CA GLU A 226 8.47 -16.54 -4.83
C GLU A 226 8.38 -15.13 -5.41
N GLU A 227 9.29 -14.81 -6.34
CA GLU A 227 9.25 -13.55 -7.08
C GLU A 227 7.96 -13.47 -7.91
N SER A 228 7.18 -12.42 -7.64
CA SER A 228 5.82 -12.29 -8.16
C SER A 228 5.37 -10.83 -8.22
N PHE A 229 4.34 -10.58 -9.03
CA PHE A 229 3.68 -9.27 -9.14
C PHE A 229 2.17 -9.40 -9.22
N GLY A 230 1.48 -8.36 -8.78
CA GLY A 230 0.02 -8.27 -8.85
C GLY A 230 -0.45 -7.47 -10.06
N THR A 231 -1.63 -7.83 -10.56
CA THR A 231 -2.36 -7.06 -11.60
C THR A 231 -3.80 -6.79 -11.18
N ILE A 232 -4.30 -5.62 -11.58
CA ILE A 232 -5.72 -5.24 -11.47
C ILE A 232 -6.19 -4.95 -12.89
N GLU A 233 -7.12 -5.75 -13.40
CA GLU A 233 -7.70 -5.60 -14.71
C GLU A 233 -9.15 -5.15 -14.58
N ILE A 234 -9.51 -4.01 -15.18
CA ILE A 234 -10.86 -3.46 -15.17
C ILE A 234 -11.54 -3.86 -16.48
N LYS A 235 -12.71 -4.49 -16.39
CA LYS A 235 -13.53 -4.94 -17.52
C LYS A 235 -14.94 -4.34 -17.45
N PRO A 236 -15.14 -3.11 -17.90
CA PRO A 236 -16.41 -2.41 -17.77
C PRO A 236 -17.59 -3.16 -18.41
N ASN A 237 -17.37 -3.72 -19.59
CA ASN A 237 -18.40 -4.46 -20.33
C ASN A 237 -18.89 -5.74 -19.60
N GLU A 238 -18.07 -6.27 -18.70
CA GLU A 238 -18.40 -7.45 -17.89
C GLU A 238 -18.85 -7.04 -16.47
N ASN A 239 -18.86 -5.74 -16.14
CA ASN A 239 -19.03 -5.20 -14.79
C ASN A 239 -18.08 -5.89 -13.79
N LYS A 240 -16.79 -6.00 -14.13
CA LYS A 240 -15.87 -6.88 -13.41
C LYS A 240 -14.48 -6.25 -13.24
N ILE A 241 -13.90 -6.46 -12.08
CA ILE A 241 -12.50 -6.21 -11.79
C ILE A 241 -11.86 -7.55 -11.46
N ILE A 242 -10.72 -7.85 -12.08
CA ILE A 242 -9.96 -9.07 -11.84
C ILE A 242 -8.64 -8.68 -11.16
N LEU A 243 -8.38 -9.25 -9.98
CA LEU A 243 -7.10 -9.17 -9.30
C LEU A 243 -6.37 -10.48 -9.51
N SER A 244 -5.12 -10.44 -9.93
CA SER A 244 -4.32 -11.64 -10.14
C SER A 244 -2.90 -11.48 -9.61
N ILE A 245 -2.33 -12.56 -9.11
CA ILE A 245 -0.93 -12.69 -8.76
C ILE A 245 -0.26 -13.53 -9.85
N HIS A 246 0.87 -13.08 -10.34
CA HIS A 246 1.66 -13.74 -11.38
C HIS A 246 3.09 -13.98 -10.88
N ASP A 247 3.70 -15.09 -11.27
CA ASP A 247 5.13 -15.31 -11.08
C ASP A 247 5.99 -14.40 -12.00
N GLN A 248 7.29 -14.45 -11.86
CA GLN A 248 8.26 -13.70 -12.67
C GLN A 248 8.17 -13.98 -14.19
N ASN A 249 7.56 -15.10 -14.60
CA ASN A 249 7.36 -15.48 -16.00
C ASN A 249 5.98 -15.07 -16.52
N GLY A 250 5.13 -14.47 -15.70
CA GLY A 250 3.77 -14.08 -16.03
C GLY A 250 2.74 -15.21 -15.89
N MET A 251 3.12 -16.35 -15.34
CA MET A 251 2.18 -17.43 -15.04
C MET A 251 1.29 -17.03 -13.86
N LYS A 252 -0.01 -17.17 -14.01
CA LYS A 252 -0.98 -16.83 -12.99
C LYS A 252 -0.92 -17.84 -11.84
N LEU A 253 -0.65 -17.37 -10.63
CA LEU A 253 -0.59 -18.16 -9.41
C LEU A 253 -1.93 -18.17 -8.68
N ASN A 254 -2.60 -16.99 -8.59
CA ASN A 254 -3.90 -16.85 -7.95
C ASN A 254 -4.69 -15.74 -8.62
N SER A 255 -6.01 -15.79 -8.49
CA SER A 255 -6.89 -14.76 -9.03
C SER A 255 -8.23 -14.73 -8.30
N THR A 256 -8.78 -13.55 -8.13
CA THR A 256 -10.15 -13.32 -7.68
C THR A 256 -10.79 -12.21 -8.48
N SER A 257 -12.09 -12.02 -8.33
CA SER A 257 -12.78 -10.93 -9.01
C SER A 257 -13.91 -10.37 -8.17
N LEU A 258 -14.23 -9.09 -8.43
CA LEU A 258 -15.35 -8.39 -7.84
C LEU A 258 -16.09 -7.58 -8.93
N ARG A 259 -17.27 -7.08 -8.59
CA ARG A 259 -18.01 -6.19 -9.51
C ARG A 259 -17.44 -4.77 -9.42
N ILE A 260 -17.56 -4.00 -10.52
CA ILE A 260 -17.23 -2.56 -10.53
C ILE A 260 -18.29 -1.77 -9.78
N PHE A 261 -19.56 -2.13 -10.01
CA PHE A 261 -20.69 -1.52 -9.32
C PHE A 261 -21.26 -2.54 -8.34
N PRO A 262 -21.38 -2.18 -7.03
CA PRO A 262 -21.85 -3.06 -5.97
C PRO A 262 -23.33 -3.49 -6.13
#